data_ad402053d2cf3e69190a83ba2e8eaab7
#
_entry.id   ad402053d2cf3e69190a83ba2e8eaab7
#
_cell.length_a   1.000
_cell.length_b   1.000
_cell.length_c   1.000
_cell.angle_alpha   90.00
_cell.angle_beta   90.00
_cell.angle_gamma   90.00
#
_symmetry.space_group_name_H-M   'P 1'
#
loop_
_entity.id
_entity.type
_entity.pdbx_description
1 polymer ?
#
loop_
_entity_poly.entity_id
_entity_poly.type
_entity_poly.pdbx_seq_one_letter_code
_entity_poly.pdbx_strand_id
1 'polypeptide(L)'
;MLQLKTVKIILLSTFITGLTAIHGAYAAEKFKVITTFTVIADMAQNVAGDAAEVSSITRPGAEIHEYQPTTGDIKRAQGAQLILSNGFNLELWFQKFYQRLKNVPDVVVTTGITPISITEGPYDGKPNPHAWMSPDNALIYVDNIRDALVKYDQGNAETYKANADAYKQKIRQTLEPLRKQIETLPAEQRWLVSSEGAFSYLARDLGLKELYLWPINADQQGTPQQVRNVIDKVRQNKIPAVFSESTVSNKPARQVARETGAHYGGVLYVDSRSEER
;
A
#
# COMPACT_ATOMS: atom_id res chain seq x y z
N MET A 1 100.09 -25.78 -8.06
CA MET A 1 99.54 -24.61 -7.37
C MET A 1 98.33 -24.10 -8.14
N LEU A 2 97.09 -24.45 -7.73
CA LEU A 2 95.85 -24.10 -8.37
C LEU A 2 95.21 -23.00 -7.52
N GLN A 3 94.95 -21.82 -8.12
CA GLN A 3 94.20 -20.74 -7.48
C GLN A 3 92.72 -20.93 -7.73
N LEU A 4 91.91 -21.05 -6.67
CA LEU A 4 90.50 -21.04 -6.73
C LEU A 4 90.01 -19.54 -6.81
N LYS A 5 89.29 -19.21 -7.87
CA LYS A 5 88.57 -17.94 -7.97
C LYS A 5 87.18 -18.13 -7.40
N THR A 6 86.90 -17.37 -6.32
CA THR A 6 85.59 -17.33 -5.67
C THR A 6 84.65 -16.42 -6.50
N VAL A 7 83.57 -17.01 -7.00
CA VAL A 7 82.48 -16.26 -7.67
C VAL A 7 81.46 -15.86 -6.60
N LYS A 8 81.26 -14.55 -6.36
CA LYS A 8 80.21 -14.01 -5.51
C LYS A 8 78.93 -13.91 -6.37
N ILE A 9 77.93 -14.71 -6.05
CA ILE A 9 76.58 -14.60 -6.60
C ILE A 9 75.85 -13.58 -5.73
N ILE A 10 75.47 -12.46 -6.31
CA ILE A 10 74.57 -11.44 -5.70
C ILE A 10 73.16 -11.85 -6.05
N LEU A 11 72.39 -12.34 -5.03
CA LEU A 11 70.96 -12.56 -5.16
C LEU A 11 70.24 -11.21 -4.98
N LEU A 12 69.74 -10.69 -6.09
CA LEU A 12 68.84 -9.51 -6.12
C LEU A 12 67.42 -9.98 -5.84
N SER A 13 66.95 -9.89 -4.59
CA SER A 13 65.60 -10.19 -4.21
C SER A 13 64.71 -9.00 -4.54
N THR A 14 63.93 -9.11 -5.62
CA THR A 14 62.89 -8.16 -6.03
C THR A 14 61.67 -8.32 -5.10
N PHE A 15 61.52 -7.41 -4.15
CA PHE A 15 60.35 -7.32 -3.31
C PHE A 15 59.22 -6.67 -4.12
N ILE A 16 58.30 -7.49 -4.72
CA ILE A 16 57.09 -7.01 -5.35
C ILE A 16 56.08 -6.73 -4.22
N THR A 17 56.01 -5.47 -3.79
CA THR A 17 54.93 -4.97 -2.94
C THR A 17 53.64 -4.92 -3.78
N GLY A 18 52.84 -5.98 -3.67
CA GLY A 18 51.47 -5.98 -4.18
C GLY A 18 50.63 -4.98 -3.42
N LEU A 19 50.37 -3.83 -4.05
CA LEU A 19 49.41 -2.84 -3.57
C LEU A 19 48.00 -3.42 -3.82
N THR A 20 47.46 -4.19 -2.88
CA THR A 20 46.04 -4.55 -2.90
C THR A 20 45.22 -3.28 -2.66
N ALA A 21 44.73 -2.67 -3.73
CA ALA A 21 43.72 -1.64 -3.66
C ALA A 21 42.47 -2.24 -2.99
N ILE A 22 42.31 -2.00 -1.71
CA ILE A 22 41.05 -2.25 -1.01
C ILE A 22 40.05 -1.25 -1.59
N HIS A 23 39.38 -1.65 -2.65
CA HIS A 23 38.17 -0.96 -3.07
C HIS A 23 37.13 -1.20 -1.97
N GLY A 24 37.05 -0.27 -1.02
CA GLY A 24 35.89 -0.17 -0.14
C GLY A 24 34.68 -0.04 -1.04
N ALA A 25 33.91 -1.11 -1.16
CA ALA A 25 32.62 -1.05 -1.77
C ALA A 25 31.78 -0.13 -0.88
N TYR A 26 31.77 1.17 -1.18
CA TYR A 26 30.71 2.04 -0.71
C TYR A 26 29.43 1.44 -1.27
N ALA A 27 28.61 0.82 -0.40
CA ALA A 27 27.28 0.45 -0.77
C ALA A 27 26.60 1.72 -1.31
N ALA A 28 26.30 1.74 -2.60
CA ALA A 28 25.59 2.87 -3.20
C ALA A 28 24.30 3.08 -2.39
N GLU A 29 24.03 4.33 -2.04
CA GLU A 29 22.79 4.67 -1.34
C GLU A 29 21.61 4.19 -2.17
N LYS A 30 20.72 3.40 -1.56
CA LYS A 30 19.56 2.83 -2.26
C LYS A 30 18.64 3.93 -2.74
N PHE A 31 18.01 3.73 -3.89
CA PHE A 31 16.97 4.63 -4.40
C PHE A 31 15.85 4.75 -3.37
N LYS A 32 15.53 6.00 -2.98
CA LYS A 32 14.59 6.25 -1.88
C LYS A 32 13.20 6.64 -2.40
N VAL A 33 12.21 5.83 -2.03
CA VAL A 33 10.80 5.99 -2.40
C VAL A 33 9.98 6.31 -1.16
N ILE A 34 9.14 7.33 -1.26
CA ILE A 34 8.16 7.70 -0.25
C ILE A 34 6.76 7.46 -0.82
N THR A 35 5.88 6.90 -0.01
CA THR A 35 4.46 6.72 -0.35
C THR A 35 3.58 7.51 0.62
N THR A 36 2.37 7.84 0.20
CA THR A 36 1.44 8.58 1.06
C THR A 36 0.94 7.74 2.22
N PHE A 37 0.69 6.44 2.02
CA PHE A 37 0.23 5.55 3.09
C PHE A 37 0.76 4.12 2.96
N THR A 38 0.52 3.32 3.98
CA THR A 38 1.20 2.05 4.22
C THR A 38 0.87 0.96 3.21
N VAL A 39 -0.34 0.96 2.62
CA VAL A 39 -0.72 -0.04 1.61
C VAL A 39 0.06 0.15 0.32
N ILE A 40 0.20 1.40 -0.17
CA ILE A 40 1.07 1.69 -1.33
C ILE A 40 2.53 1.36 -0.99
N ALA A 41 2.98 1.63 0.26
CA ALA A 41 4.34 1.28 0.68
C ALA A 41 4.59 -0.23 0.59
N ASP A 42 3.64 -1.05 1.01
CA ASP A 42 3.75 -2.50 0.91
C ASP A 42 3.80 -2.96 -0.56
N MET A 43 2.90 -2.44 -1.40
CA MET A 43 2.93 -2.74 -2.84
C MET A 43 4.26 -2.32 -3.48
N ALA A 44 4.74 -1.11 -3.18
CA ALA A 44 6.00 -0.59 -3.68
C ALA A 44 7.20 -1.41 -3.19
N GLN A 45 7.19 -1.86 -1.92
CA GLN A 45 8.26 -2.71 -1.38
C GLN A 45 8.29 -4.09 -2.07
N ASN A 46 7.12 -4.67 -2.39
CA ASN A 46 7.06 -5.94 -3.13
C ASN A 46 7.63 -5.79 -4.56
N VAL A 47 7.47 -4.63 -5.20
CA VAL A 47 8.06 -4.35 -6.52
C VAL A 47 9.54 -3.98 -6.40
N ALA A 48 9.90 -3.17 -5.42
CA ALA A 48 11.28 -2.70 -5.21
C ALA A 48 12.23 -3.82 -4.77
N GLY A 49 11.75 -4.75 -3.95
CA GLY A 49 12.60 -5.74 -3.28
C GLY A 49 13.69 -5.04 -2.47
N ASP A 50 14.93 -5.49 -2.63
CA ASP A 50 16.10 -4.90 -1.97
C ASP A 50 16.77 -3.77 -2.78
N ALA A 51 16.28 -3.48 -3.98
CA ALA A 51 16.87 -2.49 -4.88
C ALA A 51 16.57 -1.04 -4.47
N ALA A 52 15.46 -0.78 -3.77
CA ALA A 52 15.12 0.54 -3.26
C ALA A 52 14.70 0.49 -1.79
N GLU A 53 14.80 1.64 -1.13
CA GLU A 53 14.28 1.87 0.22
C GLU A 53 12.89 2.51 0.12
N VAL A 54 11.87 1.81 0.61
CA VAL A 54 10.48 2.28 0.58
C VAL A 54 10.00 2.62 1.99
N SER A 55 9.39 3.78 2.15
CA SER A 55 8.74 4.15 3.41
C SER A 55 7.46 4.94 3.18
N SER A 56 6.61 4.99 4.20
CA SER A 56 5.32 5.70 4.17
C SER A 56 5.37 6.99 4.95
N ILE A 57 4.63 8.01 4.49
CA ILE A 57 4.38 9.25 5.24
C ILE A 57 3.50 8.91 6.44
N THR A 58 2.34 8.29 6.23
CA THR A 58 1.48 7.89 7.34
C THR A 58 2.03 6.66 8.06
N ARG A 59 1.70 6.53 9.34
CA ARG A 59 2.08 5.38 10.17
C ARG A 59 1.04 4.27 10.04
N PRO A 60 1.41 3.01 10.33
CA PRO A 60 0.43 1.94 10.49
C PRO A 60 -0.68 2.33 11.49
N GLY A 61 -1.92 2.00 11.17
CA GLY A 61 -3.10 2.32 11.97
C GLY A 61 -3.58 3.78 11.91
N ALA A 62 -2.90 4.65 11.16
CA ALA A 62 -3.34 6.03 11.00
C ALA A 62 -4.55 6.11 10.06
N GLU A 63 -5.49 6.99 10.40
CA GLU A 63 -6.51 7.48 9.49
C GLU A 63 -5.84 8.33 8.39
N ILE A 64 -6.16 8.09 7.12
CA ILE A 64 -5.42 8.65 5.99
C ILE A 64 -6.12 9.81 5.28
N HIS A 65 -7.44 9.94 5.41
CA HIS A 65 -8.21 10.98 4.72
C HIS A 65 -7.95 12.38 5.28
N GLU A 66 -7.88 12.51 6.59
CA GLU A 66 -7.64 13.77 7.31
C GLU A 66 -6.29 13.79 8.04
N TYR A 67 -5.31 13.04 7.52
CA TYR A 67 -3.99 12.97 8.13
C TYR A 67 -3.33 14.34 8.22
N GLN A 68 -2.70 14.62 9.36
CA GLN A 68 -1.94 15.84 9.57
C GLN A 68 -0.45 15.51 9.67
N PRO A 69 0.32 15.77 8.60
CA PRO A 69 1.75 15.48 8.58
C PRO A 69 2.51 16.24 9.65
N THR A 70 3.37 15.53 10.36
CA THR A 70 4.24 16.07 11.41
C THR A 70 5.62 16.46 10.85
N THR A 71 6.42 17.18 11.65
CA THR A 71 7.83 17.46 11.32
C THR A 71 8.62 16.15 11.14
N GLY A 72 8.26 15.08 11.88
CA GLY A 72 8.89 13.77 11.73
C GLY A 72 8.64 13.16 10.36
N ASP A 73 7.43 13.31 9.81
CA ASP A 73 7.06 12.82 8.48
C ASP A 73 7.85 13.56 7.38
N ILE A 74 8.01 14.89 7.53
CA ILE A 74 8.84 15.70 6.63
C ILE A 74 10.30 15.21 6.66
N LYS A 75 10.84 14.93 7.84
CA LYS A 75 12.21 14.41 7.98
C LYS A 75 12.38 13.04 7.30
N ARG A 76 11.41 12.14 7.46
CA ARG A 76 11.45 10.83 6.77
C ARG A 76 11.44 10.96 5.26
N ALA A 77 10.69 11.92 4.73
CA ALA A 77 10.59 12.17 3.30
C ALA A 77 11.81 12.93 2.72
N GLN A 78 12.70 13.47 3.56
CA GLN A 78 13.92 14.11 3.08
C GLN A 78 14.81 13.12 2.32
N GLY A 79 15.36 13.57 1.20
CA GLY A 79 16.19 12.74 0.33
C GLY A 79 15.39 11.75 -0.52
N ALA A 80 14.04 11.77 -0.49
CA ALA A 80 13.23 10.99 -1.41
C ALA A 80 13.54 11.38 -2.86
N GLN A 81 13.58 10.37 -3.72
CA GLN A 81 13.83 10.51 -5.16
C GLN A 81 12.57 10.23 -5.99
N LEU A 82 11.56 9.63 -5.36
CA LEU A 82 10.24 9.36 -5.93
C LEU A 82 9.17 9.39 -4.83
N ILE A 83 8.02 9.96 -5.16
CA ILE A 83 6.83 9.89 -4.34
C ILE A 83 5.76 9.11 -5.10
N LEU A 84 5.03 8.23 -4.38
CA LEU A 84 3.88 7.51 -4.90
C LEU A 84 2.64 7.92 -4.10
N SER A 85 1.65 8.49 -4.77
CA SER A 85 0.40 8.93 -4.19
C SER A 85 -0.80 8.21 -4.81
N ASN A 86 -1.90 8.09 -4.05
CA ASN A 86 -3.11 7.42 -4.54
C ASN A 86 -3.84 8.26 -5.58
N GLY A 87 -4.09 9.50 -5.25
CA GLY A 87 -5.02 10.34 -6.02
C GLY A 87 -6.49 10.10 -5.62
N PHE A 88 -7.44 10.38 -6.53
CA PHE A 88 -8.89 10.29 -6.29
C PHE A 88 -9.36 11.05 -5.04
N ASN A 89 -8.67 12.15 -4.70
CA ASN A 89 -8.92 12.98 -3.52
C ASN A 89 -8.73 12.27 -2.16
N LEU A 90 -7.97 11.17 -2.12
CA LEU A 90 -7.68 10.49 -0.86
C LEU A 90 -6.89 11.40 0.09
N GLU A 91 -5.77 11.92 -0.40
CA GLU A 91 -4.80 12.66 0.41
C GLU A 91 -4.89 14.17 0.15
N LEU A 92 -6.01 14.82 0.50
CA LEU A 92 -6.15 16.28 0.30
C LEU A 92 -5.09 17.09 1.07
N TRP A 93 -4.58 16.55 2.17
CA TRP A 93 -3.48 17.12 2.96
C TRP A 93 -2.13 17.08 2.23
N PHE A 94 -1.96 16.18 1.25
CA PHE A 94 -0.68 15.90 0.59
C PHE A 94 -0.13 17.11 -0.16
N GLN A 95 -0.96 17.93 -0.77
CA GLN A 95 -0.52 19.11 -1.54
C GLN A 95 0.32 20.06 -0.69
N LYS A 96 -0.09 20.33 0.55
CA LYS A 96 0.67 21.19 1.50
C LYS A 96 1.98 20.54 1.94
N PHE A 97 1.99 19.24 2.08
CA PHE A 97 3.17 18.46 2.43
C PHE A 97 4.16 18.44 1.26
N TYR A 98 3.68 18.17 0.05
CA TYR A 98 4.48 18.07 -1.17
C TYR A 98 5.26 19.36 -1.48
N GLN A 99 4.66 20.52 -1.26
CA GLN A 99 5.35 21.82 -1.45
C GLN A 99 6.64 21.96 -0.64
N ARG A 100 6.83 21.16 0.41
CA ARG A 100 8.05 21.15 1.23
C ARG A 100 9.13 20.20 0.70
N LEU A 101 8.78 19.34 -0.23
CA LEU A 101 9.68 18.39 -0.89
C LEU A 101 10.02 18.93 -2.28
N LYS A 102 11.06 19.76 -2.33
CA LYS A 102 11.44 20.44 -3.57
C LYS A 102 11.87 19.45 -4.66
N ASN A 103 11.22 19.53 -5.83
CA ASN A 103 11.61 18.84 -7.07
C ASN A 103 11.62 17.30 -7.01
N VAL A 104 10.93 16.67 -6.06
CA VAL A 104 10.76 15.20 -6.06
C VAL A 104 9.60 14.87 -6.99
N PRO A 105 9.76 13.96 -7.97
CA PRO A 105 8.65 13.55 -8.82
C PRO A 105 7.57 12.83 -8.00
N ASP A 106 6.30 13.18 -8.25
CA ASP A 106 5.11 12.50 -7.71
C ASP A 106 4.42 11.73 -8.82
N VAL A 107 4.11 10.45 -8.56
CA VAL A 107 3.38 9.57 -9.48
C VAL A 107 2.10 9.08 -8.80
N VAL A 108 0.98 9.37 -9.44
CA VAL A 108 -0.34 8.91 -9.01
C VAL A 108 -0.55 7.47 -9.47
N VAL A 109 -0.64 6.54 -8.51
CA VAL A 109 -0.67 5.10 -8.80
C VAL A 109 -2.05 4.57 -9.25
N THR A 110 -3.11 5.39 -9.14
CA THR A 110 -4.45 5.08 -9.71
C THR A 110 -4.60 5.43 -11.18
N THR A 111 -3.55 5.94 -11.83
CA THR A 111 -3.61 6.31 -13.25
C THR A 111 -4.11 5.12 -14.10
N GLY A 112 -5.11 5.38 -14.95
CA GLY A 112 -5.74 4.36 -15.80
C GLY A 112 -6.89 3.58 -15.16
N ILE A 113 -7.19 3.80 -13.87
CA ILE A 113 -8.34 3.19 -13.20
C ILE A 113 -9.58 4.06 -13.43
N THR A 114 -10.70 3.44 -13.79
CA THR A 114 -12.02 4.09 -13.81
C THR A 114 -12.59 4.10 -12.39
N PRO A 115 -12.79 5.27 -11.76
CA PRO A 115 -13.29 5.33 -10.41
C PRO A 115 -14.77 4.98 -10.30
N ILE A 116 -15.17 4.38 -9.16
CA ILE A 116 -16.55 4.31 -8.70
C ILE A 116 -16.86 5.64 -8.00
N SER A 117 -18.03 6.22 -8.25
CA SER A 117 -18.48 7.42 -7.55
C SER A 117 -19.04 7.09 -6.17
N ILE A 118 -18.77 7.93 -5.18
CA ILE A 118 -19.49 7.96 -3.91
C ILE A 118 -20.93 8.39 -4.23
N THR A 119 -21.93 7.73 -3.64
CA THR A 119 -23.34 7.90 -4.01
C THR A 119 -24.18 8.61 -2.95
N GLU A 120 -23.58 9.06 -1.85
CA GLU A 120 -24.29 9.76 -0.78
C GLU A 120 -23.35 10.65 0.07
N GLY A 121 -23.96 11.52 0.87
CA GLY A 121 -23.24 12.43 1.77
C GLY A 121 -22.61 13.63 1.07
N PRO A 122 -21.74 14.37 1.78
CA PRO A 122 -21.07 15.57 1.24
C PRO A 122 -20.13 15.31 0.06
N TYR A 123 -19.76 14.06 -0.15
CA TYR A 123 -18.84 13.63 -1.21
C TYR A 123 -19.55 12.98 -2.40
N ASP A 124 -20.89 13.06 -2.48
CA ASP A 124 -21.67 12.52 -3.59
C ASP A 124 -21.12 12.98 -4.94
N GLY A 125 -21.01 12.05 -5.89
CA GLY A 125 -20.43 12.25 -7.22
C GLY A 125 -18.90 12.36 -7.26
N LYS A 126 -18.20 12.39 -6.12
CA LYS A 126 -16.73 12.34 -6.10
C LYS A 126 -16.23 10.91 -6.27
N PRO A 127 -15.01 10.71 -6.82
CA PRO A 127 -14.44 9.40 -6.93
C PRO A 127 -14.24 8.77 -5.55
N ASN A 128 -14.65 7.51 -5.39
CA ASN A 128 -14.28 6.70 -4.22
C ASN A 128 -12.77 6.39 -4.31
N PRO A 129 -11.97 6.79 -3.33
CA PRO A 129 -10.52 6.66 -3.44
C PRO A 129 -9.97 5.25 -3.22
N HIS A 130 -10.76 4.32 -2.65
CA HIS A 130 -10.31 3.01 -2.18
C HIS A 130 -10.11 1.99 -3.32
N ALA A 131 -9.54 2.44 -4.43
CA ALA A 131 -9.41 1.62 -5.65
C ALA A 131 -8.49 0.40 -5.45
N TRP A 132 -7.55 0.45 -4.50
CA TRP A 132 -6.68 -0.68 -4.13
C TRP A 132 -7.41 -1.88 -3.56
N MET A 133 -8.67 -1.69 -3.10
CA MET A 133 -9.50 -2.78 -2.59
C MET A 133 -10.02 -3.71 -3.69
N SER A 134 -9.93 -3.30 -4.96
CA SER A 134 -10.19 -4.17 -6.11
C SER A 134 -8.96 -5.04 -6.41
N PRO A 135 -9.11 -6.38 -6.47
CA PRO A 135 -8.05 -7.25 -6.94
C PRO A 135 -7.51 -6.91 -8.32
N ASP A 136 -8.39 -6.52 -9.24
CA ASP A 136 -8.01 -6.19 -10.62
C ASP A 136 -7.29 -4.84 -10.68
N ASN A 137 -7.76 -3.84 -9.92
CA ASN A 137 -7.07 -2.56 -9.80
C ASN A 137 -5.70 -2.70 -9.12
N ALA A 138 -5.55 -3.59 -8.14
CA ALA A 138 -4.27 -3.83 -7.49
C ALA A 138 -3.17 -4.19 -8.50
N LEU A 139 -3.50 -4.87 -9.61
CA LEU A 139 -2.55 -5.17 -10.69
C LEU A 139 -2.14 -3.89 -11.42
N ILE A 140 -3.06 -2.93 -11.61
CA ILE A 140 -2.77 -1.63 -12.23
C ILE A 140 -1.87 -0.80 -11.30
N TYR A 141 -2.12 -0.80 -9.98
CA TYR A 141 -1.22 -0.18 -8.99
C TYR A 141 0.21 -0.73 -9.13
N VAL A 142 0.35 -2.07 -9.18
CA VAL A 142 1.66 -2.73 -9.32
C VAL A 142 2.35 -2.32 -10.62
N ASP A 143 1.62 -2.24 -11.74
CA ASP A 143 2.18 -1.79 -13.02
C ASP A 143 2.62 -0.32 -12.96
N ASN A 144 1.80 0.57 -12.41
CA ASN A 144 2.15 1.99 -12.27
C ASN A 144 3.37 2.21 -11.34
N ILE A 145 3.46 1.47 -10.25
CA ILE A 145 4.62 1.48 -9.34
C ILE A 145 5.87 0.98 -10.07
N ARG A 146 5.78 -0.14 -10.78
CA ARG A 146 6.90 -0.66 -11.60
C ARG A 146 7.37 0.37 -12.61
N ASP A 147 6.46 0.97 -13.36
CA ASP A 147 6.80 1.92 -14.42
C ASP A 147 7.44 3.19 -13.84
N ALA A 148 6.98 3.65 -12.68
CA ALA A 148 7.61 4.75 -11.96
C ALA A 148 9.04 4.39 -11.52
N LEU A 149 9.25 3.22 -10.89
CA LEU A 149 10.56 2.77 -10.46
C LEU A 149 11.52 2.60 -11.66
N VAL A 150 11.07 1.97 -12.73
CA VAL A 150 11.86 1.80 -13.98
C VAL A 150 12.25 3.16 -14.57
N LYS A 151 11.36 4.14 -14.55
CA LYS A 151 11.62 5.47 -15.10
C LYS A 151 12.66 6.26 -14.29
N TYR A 152 12.61 6.19 -12.97
CA TYR A 152 13.41 7.05 -12.09
C TYR A 152 14.64 6.34 -11.52
N ASP A 153 14.70 5.01 -11.57
CA ASP A 153 15.84 4.19 -11.17
C ASP A 153 16.14 3.10 -12.21
N GLN A 154 16.61 3.54 -13.38
CA GLN A 154 16.85 2.68 -14.54
C GLN A 154 17.88 1.56 -14.29
N GLY A 155 18.81 1.76 -13.37
CA GLY A 155 19.84 0.77 -13.04
C GLY A 155 19.26 -0.54 -12.50
N ASN A 156 18.09 -0.50 -11.90
CA ASN A 156 17.39 -1.65 -11.30
C ASN A 156 16.15 -2.09 -12.09
N ALA A 157 15.95 -1.61 -13.32
CA ALA A 157 14.75 -1.81 -14.13
C ALA A 157 14.33 -3.27 -14.28
N GLU A 158 15.25 -4.18 -14.54
CA GLU A 158 14.94 -5.61 -14.71
C GLU A 158 14.48 -6.27 -13.40
N THR A 159 15.06 -5.86 -12.26
CA THR A 159 14.61 -6.31 -10.93
C THR A 159 13.17 -5.89 -10.67
N TYR A 160 12.83 -4.64 -10.95
CA TYR A 160 11.47 -4.13 -10.75
C TYR A 160 10.44 -4.83 -11.62
N LYS A 161 10.75 -5.10 -12.89
CA LYS A 161 9.89 -5.85 -13.80
C LYS A 161 9.63 -7.27 -13.30
N ALA A 162 10.70 -7.99 -12.96
CA ALA A 162 10.61 -9.37 -12.47
C ALA A 162 9.78 -9.46 -11.17
N ASN A 163 10.05 -8.55 -10.22
CA ASN A 163 9.32 -8.50 -8.95
C ASN A 163 7.84 -8.15 -9.15
N ALA A 164 7.53 -7.19 -10.02
CA ALA A 164 6.15 -6.82 -10.32
C ALA A 164 5.37 -7.99 -10.92
N ASP A 165 5.95 -8.74 -11.86
CA ASP A 165 5.30 -9.91 -12.46
C ASP A 165 5.07 -11.02 -11.43
N ALA A 166 6.06 -11.31 -10.59
CA ALA A 166 5.93 -12.28 -9.50
C ALA A 166 4.86 -11.85 -8.48
N TYR A 167 4.81 -10.57 -8.13
CA TYR A 167 3.84 -10.03 -7.17
C TYR A 167 2.41 -10.07 -7.74
N LYS A 168 2.21 -9.69 -9.01
CA LYS A 168 0.90 -9.82 -9.68
C LYS A 168 0.43 -11.26 -9.73
N GLN A 169 1.32 -12.21 -9.98
CA GLN A 169 1.00 -13.63 -9.94
C GLN A 169 0.57 -14.07 -8.54
N LYS A 170 1.29 -13.65 -7.49
CA LYS A 170 0.95 -13.92 -6.10
C LYS A 170 -0.44 -13.37 -5.73
N ILE A 171 -0.76 -12.13 -6.13
CA ILE A 171 -2.08 -11.52 -5.92
C ILE A 171 -3.18 -12.39 -6.53
N ARG A 172 -3.05 -12.78 -7.80
CA ARG A 172 -4.04 -13.64 -8.47
C ARG A 172 -4.21 -15.00 -7.79
N GLN A 173 -3.12 -15.66 -7.46
CA GLN A 173 -3.14 -16.97 -6.79
C GLN A 173 -3.77 -16.92 -5.40
N THR A 174 -3.60 -15.83 -4.68
CA THR A 174 -4.19 -15.66 -3.34
C THR A 174 -5.68 -15.38 -3.41
N LEU A 175 -6.13 -14.60 -4.38
CA LEU A 175 -7.51 -14.11 -4.44
C LEU A 175 -8.46 -15.04 -5.17
N GLU A 176 -7.98 -15.80 -6.14
CA GLU A 176 -8.83 -16.70 -6.93
C GLU A 176 -9.56 -17.77 -6.10
N PRO A 177 -8.94 -18.44 -5.11
CA PRO A 177 -9.65 -19.36 -4.24
C PRO A 177 -10.73 -18.67 -3.39
N LEU A 178 -10.47 -17.43 -2.92
CA LEU A 178 -11.44 -16.65 -2.13
C LEU A 178 -12.64 -16.23 -2.98
N ARG A 179 -12.41 -15.79 -4.20
CA ARG A 179 -13.48 -15.49 -5.17
C ARG A 179 -14.41 -16.69 -5.35
N LYS A 180 -13.85 -17.88 -5.61
CA LYS A 180 -14.61 -19.11 -5.74
C LYS A 180 -15.42 -19.47 -4.49
N GLN A 181 -14.85 -19.26 -3.29
CA GLN A 181 -15.58 -19.47 -2.05
C GLN A 181 -16.78 -18.53 -1.92
N ILE A 182 -16.61 -17.24 -2.25
CA ILE A 182 -17.71 -16.26 -2.22
C ILE A 182 -18.80 -16.62 -3.23
N GLU A 183 -18.44 -17.10 -4.41
CA GLU A 183 -19.39 -17.55 -5.45
C GLU A 183 -20.25 -18.73 -5.00
N THR A 184 -19.81 -19.53 -4.01
CA THR A 184 -20.61 -20.61 -3.44
C THR A 184 -21.69 -20.15 -2.47
N LEU A 185 -21.60 -18.90 -1.97
CA LEU A 185 -22.61 -18.35 -1.07
C LEU A 185 -23.93 -18.11 -1.82
N PRO A 186 -25.09 -18.35 -1.20
CA PRO A 186 -26.37 -17.93 -1.74
C PRO A 186 -26.40 -16.41 -2.00
N ALA A 187 -27.05 -15.98 -3.08
CA ALA A 187 -27.06 -14.56 -3.48
C ALA A 187 -27.63 -13.61 -2.40
N GLU A 188 -28.57 -14.10 -1.58
CA GLU A 188 -29.15 -13.39 -0.45
C GLU A 188 -28.20 -13.22 0.73
N GLN A 189 -27.12 -14.01 0.80
CA GLN A 189 -26.10 -13.94 1.84
C GLN A 189 -24.85 -13.16 1.39
N ARG A 190 -24.74 -12.77 0.11
CA ARG A 190 -23.60 -12.04 -0.43
C ARG A 190 -23.67 -10.57 -0.07
N TRP A 191 -23.51 -10.28 1.22
CA TRP A 191 -23.45 -8.93 1.76
C TRP A 191 -22.08 -8.66 2.41
N LEU A 192 -21.56 -7.47 2.17
CA LEU A 192 -20.44 -6.91 2.90
C LEU A 192 -20.90 -5.67 3.63
N VAL A 193 -20.98 -5.73 4.95
CA VAL A 193 -21.42 -4.62 5.80
C VAL A 193 -20.24 -4.13 6.62
N SER A 194 -19.86 -2.88 6.43
CA SER A 194 -18.66 -2.25 7.00
C SER A 194 -18.99 -0.92 7.66
N SER A 195 -18.00 -0.27 8.26
CA SER A 195 -18.20 1.07 8.79
C SER A 195 -18.19 2.11 7.67
N GLU A 196 -17.19 2.05 6.80
CA GLU A 196 -17.00 2.97 5.68
C GLU A 196 -17.35 2.31 4.34
N GLY A 197 -17.74 3.13 3.37
CA GLY A 197 -17.92 2.74 1.96
C GLY A 197 -16.60 2.51 1.21
N ALA A 198 -15.65 1.86 1.86
CA ALA A 198 -14.32 1.62 1.34
C ALA A 198 -14.21 0.35 0.46
N PHE A 199 -15.22 -0.50 0.52
CA PHE A 199 -15.20 -1.81 -0.13
C PHE A 199 -15.95 -1.85 -1.47
N SER A 200 -16.40 -0.71 -2.00
CA SER A 200 -17.24 -0.66 -3.21
C SER A 200 -16.59 -1.35 -4.41
N TYR A 201 -15.29 -1.20 -4.59
CA TYR A 201 -14.55 -1.88 -5.66
C TYR A 201 -14.47 -3.40 -5.42
N LEU A 202 -14.18 -3.83 -4.19
CA LEU A 202 -14.15 -5.25 -3.84
C LEU A 202 -15.52 -5.89 -3.97
N ALA A 203 -16.57 -5.21 -3.49
CA ALA A 203 -17.95 -5.68 -3.58
C ALA A 203 -18.38 -5.87 -5.05
N ARG A 204 -18.06 -4.90 -5.92
CA ARG A 204 -18.29 -5.03 -7.36
C ARG A 204 -17.60 -6.26 -7.94
N ASP A 205 -16.30 -6.44 -7.66
CA ASP A 205 -15.48 -7.49 -8.28
C ASP A 205 -15.84 -8.88 -7.79
N LEU A 206 -16.39 -9.00 -6.57
CA LEU A 206 -16.80 -10.27 -5.97
C LEU A 206 -18.32 -10.53 -6.03
N GLY A 207 -19.08 -9.62 -6.67
CA GLY A 207 -20.55 -9.76 -6.75
C GLY A 207 -21.24 -9.70 -5.39
N LEU A 208 -20.69 -8.91 -4.45
CA LEU A 208 -21.27 -8.66 -3.14
C LEU A 208 -22.16 -7.41 -3.17
N LYS A 209 -23.20 -7.41 -2.33
CA LYS A 209 -23.96 -6.20 -2.01
C LYS A 209 -23.26 -5.47 -0.87
N GLU A 210 -22.93 -4.20 -1.08
CA GLU A 210 -22.30 -3.38 -0.07
C GLU A 210 -23.35 -2.65 0.76
N LEU A 211 -23.07 -2.51 2.05
CA LEU A 211 -23.77 -1.66 3.00
C LEU A 211 -22.75 -1.10 3.99
N TYR A 212 -22.80 0.19 4.25
CA TYR A 212 -21.86 0.85 5.16
C TYR A 212 -22.59 1.85 6.09
N LEU A 213 -21.94 2.18 7.20
CA LEU A 213 -22.47 3.12 8.18
C LEU A 213 -22.31 4.58 7.71
N TRP A 214 -21.18 4.89 7.04
CA TRP A 214 -20.92 6.20 6.43
C TRP A 214 -20.13 6.05 5.13
N PRO A 215 -20.25 7.01 4.19
CA PRO A 215 -19.68 6.86 2.85
C PRO A 215 -18.15 6.97 2.81
N ILE A 216 -17.56 7.82 3.65
CA ILE A 216 -16.11 8.06 3.69
C ILE A 216 -15.68 8.57 5.07
N ASN A 217 -14.47 8.22 5.53
CA ASN A 217 -13.95 8.60 6.84
C ASN A 217 -13.75 10.11 7.04
N ALA A 218 -13.67 10.90 5.97
CA ALA A 218 -13.67 12.35 6.02
C ALA A 218 -15.03 12.98 6.35
N ASP A 219 -16.09 12.18 6.54
CA ASP A 219 -17.44 12.62 6.91
C ASP A 219 -17.74 12.28 8.39
N GLN A 220 -18.93 12.68 8.84
CA GLN A 220 -19.40 12.32 10.18
C GLN A 220 -19.56 10.81 10.33
N GLN A 221 -18.94 10.26 11.37
CA GLN A 221 -18.87 8.84 11.62
C GLN A 221 -19.81 8.41 12.75
N GLY A 222 -20.58 7.35 12.51
CA GLY A 222 -21.36 6.67 13.53
C GLY A 222 -22.48 7.51 14.16
N THR A 223 -23.08 8.42 13.41
CA THR A 223 -24.24 9.18 13.91
C THR A 223 -25.41 8.25 14.22
N PRO A 224 -26.31 8.60 15.17
CA PRO A 224 -27.47 7.79 15.49
C PRO A 224 -28.35 7.47 14.27
N GLN A 225 -28.42 8.37 13.30
CA GLN A 225 -29.18 8.16 12.06
C GLN A 225 -28.52 7.14 11.15
N GLN A 226 -27.19 7.23 10.96
CA GLN A 226 -26.41 6.26 10.16
C GLN A 226 -26.57 4.85 10.76
N VAL A 227 -26.40 4.71 12.07
CA VAL A 227 -26.53 3.43 12.78
C VAL A 227 -27.94 2.86 12.61
N ARG A 228 -29.02 3.66 12.83
CA ARG A 228 -30.41 3.20 12.64
C ARG A 228 -30.68 2.72 11.23
N ASN A 229 -30.24 3.48 10.20
CA ASN A 229 -30.45 3.11 8.81
C ASN A 229 -29.84 1.74 8.49
N VAL A 230 -28.65 1.46 9.01
CA VAL A 230 -27.98 0.16 8.78
C VAL A 230 -28.67 -0.94 9.58
N ILE A 231 -29.11 -0.72 10.83
CA ILE A 231 -29.89 -1.68 11.62
C ILE A 231 -31.14 -2.11 10.86
N ASP A 232 -31.90 -1.17 10.31
CA ASP A 232 -33.11 -1.46 9.57
C ASP A 232 -32.84 -2.30 8.31
N LYS A 233 -31.81 -1.95 7.53
CA LYS A 233 -31.40 -2.69 6.34
C LYS A 233 -30.89 -4.10 6.70
N VAL A 234 -30.10 -4.26 7.76
CA VAL A 234 -29.60 -5.56 8.23
C VAL A 234 -30.76 -6.47 8.63
N ARG A 235 -31.75 -5.96 9.38
CA ARG A 235 -32.95 -6.72 9.76
C ARG A 235 -33.80 -7.11 8.54
N GLN A 236 -34.08 -6.13 7.66
CA GLN A 236 -34.90 -6.33 6.45
C GLN A 236 -34.31 -7.40 5.54
N ASN A 237 -33.01 -7.41 5.35
CA ASN A 237 -32.32 -8.33 4.45
C ASN A 237 -31.76 -9.55 5.16
N LYS A 238 -31.98 -9.70 6.47
CA LYS A 238 -31.47 -10.83 7.29
C LYS A 238 -29.96 -11.03 7.12
N ILE A 239 -29.20 -9.92 7.10
CA ILE A 239 -27.76 -9.96 6.84
C ILE A 239 -27.05 -10.65 8.00
N PRO A 240 -26.22 -11.67 7.73
CA PRO A 240 -25.69 -12.54 8.78
C PRO A 240 -24.52 -11.93 9.56
N ALA A 241 -23.76 -10.98 8.97
CA ALA A 241 -22.53 -10.47 9.57
C ALA A 241 -22.28 -8.98 9.27
N VAL A 242 -21.60 -8.31 10.22
CA VAL A 242 -21.17 -6.91 10.14
C VAL A 242 -19.71 -6.83 10.55
N PHE A 243 -18.93 -6.01 9.86
CA PHE A 243 -17.50 -5.79 10.10
C PHE A 243 -17.22 -4.33 10.45
N SER A 244 -16.01 -4.04 10.92
CA SER A 244 -15.47 -2.69 11.03
C SER A 244 -14.06 -2.62 10.44
N GLU A 245 -13.51 -1.42 10.26
CA GLU A 245 -12.14 -1.21 9.81
C GLU A 245 -11.20 -0.91 10.98
N SER A 246 -9.88 -1.11 10.74
CA SER A 246 -8.83 -0.95 11.76
C SER A 246 -8.58 0.50 12.17
N THR A 247 -8.88 1.47 11.30
CA THR A 247 -8.57 2.90 11.50
C THR A 247 -9.68 3.68 12.18
N VAL A 248 -10.86 3.06 12.41
CA VAL A 248 -12.04 3.70 13.00
C VAL A 248 -12.58 2.93 14.21
N SER A 249 -13.46 3.57 14.97
CA SER A 249 -14.10 2.93 16.13
C SER A 249 -15.04 1.80 15.69
N ASN A 250 -14.89 0.62 16.28
CA ASN A 250 -15.78 -0.52 16.04
C ASN A 250 -17.12 -0.44 16.81
N LYS A 251 -17.32 0.56 17.66
CA LYS A 251 -18.54 0.69 18.51
C LYS A 251 -19.83 0.75 17.69
N PRO A 252 -19.95 1.54 16.60
CA PRO A 252 -21.16 1.57 15.79
C PRO A 252 -21.46 0.23 15.12
N ALA A 253 -20.47 -0.44 14.53
CA ALA A 253 -20.66 -1.77 13.91
C ALA A 253 -21.08 -2.83 14.94
N ARG A 254 -20.46 -2.84 16.12
CA ARG A 254 -20.87 -3.71 17.23
C ARG A 254 -22.27 -3.39 17.76
N GLN A 255 -22.71 -2.15 17.72
CA GLN A 255 -24.08 -1.77 18.07
C GLN A 255 -25.06 -2.37 17.04
N VAL A 256 -24.80 -2.23 15.74
CA VAL A 256 -25.61 -2.86 14.69
C VAL A 256 -25.72 -4.37 14.94
N ALA A 257 -24.60 -5.04 15.16
CA ALA A 257 -24.59 -6.48 15.42
C ALA A 257 -25.46 -6.86 16.63
N ARG A 258 -25.30 -6.18 17.77
CA ARG A 258 -26.11 -6.45 18.98
C ARG A 258 -27.59 -6.22 18.78
N GLU A 259 -27.98 -5.16 18.08
CA GLU A 259 -29.39 -4.80 17.93
C GLU A 259 -30.11 -5.62 16.84
N THR A 260 -29.37 -6.22 15.93
CA THR A 260 -29.93 -7.03 14.82
C THR A 260 -29.82 -8.53 15.04
N GLY A 261 -28.94 -8.98 15.94
CA GLY A 261 -28.57 -10.38 16.08
C GLY A 261 -27.57 -10.87 15.02
N ALA A 262 -27.09 -9.98 14.13
CA ALA A 262 -26.03 -10.32 13.19
C ALA A 262 -24.70 -10.60 13.92
N HIS A 263 -23.87 -11.46 13.36
CA HIS A 263 -22.56 -11.74 13.90
C HIS A 263 -21.61 -10.53 13.65
N TYR A 264 -20.84 -10.13 14.68
CA TYR A 264 -19.73 -9.21 14.46
C TYR A 264 -18.52 -10.01 13.97
N GLY A 265 -18.21 -9.89 12.67
CA GLY A 265 -17.19 -10.69 11.98
C GLY A 265 -15.75 -10.26 12.26
N GLY A 266 -15.57 -9.10 12.93
CA GLY A 266 -14.23 -8.61 13.28
C GLY A 266 -13.81 -7.34 12.56
N VAL A 267 -12.50 -7.11 12.54
CA VAL A 267 -11.86 -5.91 11.96
C VAL A 267 -11.24 -6.28 10.61
N LEU A 268 -11.50 -5.45 9.59
CA LEU A 268 -10.87 -5.50 8.28
C LEU A 268 -9.82 -4.40 8.17
N TYR A 269 -8.78 -4.63 7.39
CA TYR A 269 -7.72 -3.66 7.13
C TYR A 269 -7.93 -3.05 5.75
N VAL A 270 -8.09 -1.72 5.70
CA VAL A 270 -8.38 -0.95 4.48
C VAL A 270 -7.32 0.13 4.27
N ASP A 271 -7.33 1.17 5.09
CA ASP A 271 -6.49 2.37 4.98
C ASP A 271 -5.07 2.14 5.51
N SER A 272 -4.89 1.09 6.27
CA SER A 272 -3.61 0.67 6.81
C SER A 272 -3.46 -0.82 6.67
N ARG A 273 -2.24 -1.28 6.36
CA ARG A 273 -1.93 -2.69 6.45
C ARG A 273 -1.92 -3.14 7.91
N SER A 274 -2.15 -4.44 8.14
CA SER A 274 -1.97 -5.07 9.44
C SER A 274 -0.54 -4.90 9.94
N GLU A 275 -0.36 -4.71 11.25
CA GLU A 275 0.95 -4.75 11.91
C GLU A 275 1.43 -6.20 12.10
N GLU A 276 0.54 -7.17 11.98
CA GLU A 276 0.88 -8.59 12.03
C GLU A 276 1.65 -8.97 10.75
N ARG A 277 2.81 -9.58 10.95
CA ARG A 277 3.68 -10.09 9.87
C ARG A 277 3.54 -11.60 9.76
#